data_7292cf3c061aed7fa05ecf909b4c4673
#
_entry.id   7292cf3c061aed7fa05ecf909b4c4673
#
_cell.length_a   1.000
_cell.length_b   1.000
_cell.length_c   1.000
_cell.angle_alpha   90.00
_cell.angle_beta   90.00
_cell.angle_gamma   90.00
#
_symmetry.space_group_name_H-M   'P 1'
#
loop_
_entity.id
_entity.type
_entity.pdbx_description
1 polymer ?
#
loop_
_entity_poly.entity_id
_entity_poly.type
_entity_poly.pdbx_seq_one_letter_code
_entity_poly.pdbx_strand_id
1 'polypeptide(L)'
;MRTMLYFIAAGLMWGGLAHAQHQYPTAEVPTAEPAYLAKVKTAAPEAIVQKASIIMMQEGKPKELQAGSNGFTCLVSPDGTPLCADQNAMEWMKAIRERTDPPDKIGFIYMLAGDTGTTNHHPHQKDTHQHWVQTGPHVMVVGPRVREMVGYSRTVDVADPTQPYVMYPDTPYEHLMLPTK
;
A
#
# COMPACT_ATOMS: atom_id res chain seq x y z
N MET A 1 73.52 -28.13 12.91
CA MET A 1 72.30 -28.64 12.36
C MET A 1 71.15 -27.67 12.87
N ARG A 2 70.61 -26.82 12.01
CA ARG A 2 69.54 -25.91 12.37
C ARG A 2 68.27 -26.42 11.68
N THR A 3 67.29 -26.86 12.47
CA THR A 3 66.02 -27.38 12.01
C THR A 3 65.04 -26.16 11.84
N MET A 4 64.57 -25.95 10.63
CA MET A 4 63.65 -24.86 10.26
C MET A 4 62.21 -25.42 10.34
N LEU A 5 61.41 -24.90 11.29
CA LEU A 5 59.99 -25.21 11.41
C LEU A 5 59.19 -24.27 10.45
N TYR A 6 58.47 -24.86 9.50
CA TYR A 6 57.50 -24.17 8.69
C TYR A 6 56.14 -24.16 9.39
N PHE A 7 55.63 -22.99 9.73
CA PHE A 7 54.26 -22.79 10.15
C PHE A 7 53.36 -22.64 8.90
N ILE A 8 52.44 -23.60 8.72
CA ILE A 8 51.39 -23.50 7.71
C ILE A 8 50.22 -22.76 8.37
N ALA A 9 49.98 -21.52 7.94
CA ALA A 9 48.77 -20.74 8.32
C ALA A 9 47.59 -21.20 7.45
N ALA A 10 46.65 -21.94 8.03
CA ALA A 10 45.37 -22.25 7.38
C ALA A 10 44.44 -21.03 7.49
N GLY A 11 44.26 -20.31 6.39
CA GLY A 11 43.29 -19.24 6.29
C GLY A 11 41.86 -19.81 6.18
N LEU A 12 41.06 -19.64 7.21
CA LEU A 12 39.62 -19.86 7.16
C LEU A 12 38.96 -18.75 6.34
N MET A 13 38.55 -19.03 5.09
CA MET A 13 37.67 -18.19 4.31
C MET A 13 36.27 -18.31 4.89
N TRP A 14 35.83 -17.29 5.61
CA TRP A 14 34.41 -17.09 5.93
C TRP A 14 33.70 -16.60 4.66
N GLY A 15 33.04 -17.52 3.97
CA GLY A 15 32.09 -17.19 2.92
C GLY A 15 30.88 -16.53 3.56
N GLY A 16 30.81 -15.19 3.51
CA GLY A 16 29.62 -14.45 3.88
C GLY A 16 28.50 -14.79 2.91
N LEU A 17 27.45 -15.47 3.40
CA LEU A 17 26.18 -15.60 2.68
C LEU A 17 25.59 -14.20 2.56
N ALA A 18 25.74 -13.58 1.40
CA ALA A 18 25.00 -12.37 1.06
C ALA A 18 23.52 -12.74 1.02
N HIS A 19 22.78 -12.37 2.05
CA HIS A 19 21.32 -12.39 2.00
C HIS A 19 20.90 -11.36 0.95
N ALA A 20 20.43 -11.82 -0.19
CA ALA A 20 19.76 -10.97 -1.16
C ALA A 20 18.51 -10.40 -0.47
N GLN A 21 18.59 -9.14 -0.04
CA GLN A 21 17.40 -8.41 0.41
C GLN A 21 16.53 -8.22 -0.84
N HIS A 22 15.42 -8.93 -0.89
CA HIS A 22 14.39 -8.70 -1.89
C HIS A 22 13.84 -7.30 -1.65
N GLN A 23 14.30 -6.36 -2.44
CA GLN A 23 13.80 -5.00 -2.46
C GLN A 23 12.51 -5.00 -3.29
N TYR A 24 11.35 -4.87 -2.62
CA TYR A 24 10.07 -4.71 -3.34
C TYR A 24 10.09 -3.38 -4.10
N PRO A 25 9.52 -3.35 -5.31
CA PRO A 25 9.45 -2.13 -6.07
C PRO A 25 8.52 -1.14 -5.38
N THR A 26 9.08 -0.18 -4.66
CA THR A 26 8.36 1.02 -4.27
C THR A 26 8.33 1.94 -5.48
N ALA A 27 7.15 2.31 -5.94
CA ALA A 27 7.03 3.30 -6.99
C ALA A 27 7.44 4.67 -6.41
N GLU A 28 8.24 5.43 -7.17
CA GLU A 28 8.70 6.74 -6.72
C GLU A 28 7.53 7.72 -6.59
N VAL A 29 7.51 8.48 -5.48
CA VAL A 29 6.58 9.61 -5.30
C VAL A 29 7.15 10.81 -6.04
N PRO A 30 6.50 11.32 -7.11
CA PRO A 30 7.02 12.49 -7.83
C PRO A 30 7.05 13.73 -6.94
N THR A 31 8.15 14.45 -6.95
CA THR A 31 8.34 15.71 -6.22
C THR A 31 7.98 16.95 -7.05
N ALA A 32 7.99 16.84 -8.37
CA ALA A 32 7.57 17.90 -9.28
C ALA A 32 6.05 17.86 -9.48
N GLU A 33 5.37 18.98 -9.28
CA GLU A 33 3.90 19.09 -9.38
C GLU A 33 3.31 18.55 -10.69
N PRO A 34 3.85 18.83 -11.89
CA PRO A 34 3.28 18.28 -13.13
C PRO A 34 3.34 16.75 -13.19
N ALA A 35 4.42 16.14 -12.71
CA ALA A 35 4.58 14.69 -12.66
C ALA A 35 3.66 14.07 -11.59
N TYR A 36 3.52 14.75 -10.43
CA TYR A 36 2.59 14.34 -9.39
C TYR A 36 1.14 14.33 -9.88
N LEU A 37 0.69 15.42 -10.51
CA LEU A 37 -0.64 15.53 -11.10
C LEU A 37 -0.88 14.49 -12.19
N ALA A 38 0.10 14.22 -13.05
CA ALA A 38 0.01 13.16 -14.06
C ALA A 38 -0.20 11.79 -13.42
N LYS A 39 0.49 11.51 -12.31
CA LYS A 39 0.35 10.25 -11.56
C LYS A 39 -1.02 10.16 -10.87
N VAL A 40 -1.47 11.21 -10.21
CA VAL A 40 -2.79 11.25 -9.55
C VAL A 40 -3.92 11.00 -10.55
N LYS A 41 -3.82 11.49 -11.79
CA LYS A 41 -4.84 11.25 -12.84
C LYS A 41 -5.07 9.77 -13.16
N THR A 42 -4.15 8.88 -12.82
CA THR A 42 -4.30 7.43 -13.04
C THR A 42 -5.05 6.74 -11.88
N ALA A 43 -5.33 7.43 -10.77
CA ALA A 43 -5.91 6.85 -9.57
C ALA A 43 -7.38 6.46 -9.71
N ALA A 44 -8.18 7.26 -10.44
CA ALA A 44 -9.63 7.12 -10.52
C ALA A 44 -10.14 7.56 -11.90
N PRO A 45 -11.45 7.34 -12.20
CA PRO A 45 -12.06 7.88 -13.41
C PRO A 45 -11.86 9.39 -13.50
N GLU A 46 -11.69 9.90 -14.71
CA GLU A 46 -11.45 11.32 -14.97
C GLU A 46 -12.53 12.23 -14.33
N ALA A 47 -13.79 11.80 -14.40
CA ALA A 47 -14.93 12.55 -13.80
C ALA A 47 -14.80 12.72 -12.27
N ILE A 48 -14.09 11.81 -11.59
CA ILE A 48 -13.78 11.92 -10.15
C ILE A 48 -12.60 12.87 -9.96
N VAL A 49 -11.46 12.62 -10.64
CA VAL A 49 -10.22 13.37 -10.44
C VAL A 49 -10.38 14.85 -10.77
N GLN A 50 -11.14 15.19 -11.84
CA GLN A 50 -11.36 16.59 -12.25
C GLN A 50 -12.02 17.45 -11.17
N LYS A 51 -12.80 16.85 -10.27
CA LYS A 51 -13.56 17.56 -9.23
C LYS A 51 -13.07 17.23 -7.81
N ALA A 52 -12.06 16.38 -7.67
CA ALA A 52 -11.50 16.00 -6.38
C ALA A 52 -10.55 17.07 -5.84
N SER A 53 -10.40 17.15 -4.52
CA SER A 53 -9.24 17.81 -3.93
C SER A 53 -7.96 16.99 -4.25
N ILE A 54 -6.87 17.65 -4.65
CA ILE A 54 -5.60 16.99 -4.88
C ILE A 54 -4.59 17.53 -3.87
N ILE A 55 -4.07 16.62 -3.03
CA ILE A 55 -3.12 16.95 -1.97
C ILE A 55 -1.79 16.26 -2.23
N MET A 56 -0.71 17.03 -2.17
CA MET A 56 0.66 16.57 -2.23
C MET A 56 1.33 16.79 -0.88
N MET A 57 2.05 15.78 -0.37
CA MET A 57 2.88 15.95 0.83
C MET A 57 4.22 16.57 0.44
N GLN A 58 4.52 17.76 0.94
CA GLN A 58 5.77 18.48 0.72
C GLN A 58 6.40 18.79 2.07
N GLU A 59 7.62 18.29 2.31
CA GLU A 59 8.34 18.48 3.58
C GLU A 59 7.50 18.09 4.83
N GLY A 60 6.71 17.01 4.71
CA GLY A 60 5.83 16.52 5.80
C GLY A 60 4.55 17.32 6.00
N LYS A 61 4.27 18.34 5.18
CA LYS A 61 3.05 19.15 5.24
C LYS A 61 2.18 18.92 4.01
N PRO A 62 0.85 18.95 4.16
CA PRO A 62 -0.06 18.88 3.03
C PRO A 62 -0.04 20.20 2.25
N LYS A 63 0.14 20.10 0.93
CA LYS A 63 -0.03 21.18 -0.04
C LYS A 63 -1.20 20.85 -0.94
N GLU A 64 -2.20 21.71 -0.98
CA GLU A 64 -3.33 21.58 -1.90
C GLU A 64 -2.91 22.05 -3.30
N LEU A 65 -2.98 21.15 -4.29
CA LEU A 65 -2.71 21.47 -5.69
C LEU A 65 -3.99 21.77 -6.48
N GLN A 66 -5.13 21.26 -6.01
CA GLN A 66 -6.46 21.47 -6.59
C GLN A 66 -7.49 21.44 -5.46
N ALA A 67 -8.37 22.45 -5.42
CA ALA A 67 -9.54 22.44 -4.55
C ALA A 67 -10.62 21.50 -5.11
N GLY A 68 -11.27 20.71 -4.25
CA GLY A 68 -12.28 19.74 -4.64
C GLY A 68 -13.72 20.23 -4.42
N SER A 69 -14.67 19.62 -5.14
CA SER A 69 -16.10 19.88 -5.01
C SER A 69 -16.98 18.64 -4.96
N ASN A 70 -16.39 17.42 -5.09
CA ASN A 70 -17.13 16.16 -5.16
C ASN A 70 -16.97 15.26 -3.93
N GLY A 71 -16.30 15.74 -2.87
CA GLY A 71 -16.08 14.99 -1.64
C GLY A 71 -14.94 13.95 -1.71
N PHE A 72 -14.22 13.84 -2.84
CA PHE A 72 -13.04 13.00 -2.98
C PHE A 72 -11.77 13.80 -2.75
N THR A 73 -10.78 13.13 -2.14
CA THR A 73 -9.39 13.59 -2.04
C THR A 73 -8.48 12.60 -2.76
N CYS A 74 -7.68 13.08 -3.70
CA CYS A 74 -6.71 12.28 -4.44
C CYS A 74 -5.29 12.64 -4.00
N LEU A 75 -4.44 11.62 -3.90
CA LEU A 75 -3.05 11.77 -3.50
C LEU A 75 -2.19 10.59 -4.01
N VAL A 76 -0.89 10.70 -3.87
CA VAL A 76 0.05 9.58 -4.02
C VAL A 76 0.52 9.19 -2.62
N SER A 77 0.29 7.93 -2.24
CA SER A 77 0.71 7.38 -0.94
C SER A 77 2.25 7.26 -0.85
N PRO A 78 2.82 7.07 0.36
CA PRO A 78 4.27 7.02 0.54
C PRO A 78 4.98 5.89 -0.23
N ASP A 79 4.28 4.81 -0.56
CA ASP A 79 4.76 3.71 -1.40
C ASP A 79 4.69 4.02 -2.91
N GLY A 80 4.24 5.22 -3.25
CA GLY A 80 4.11 5.69 -4.62
C GLY A 80 2.79 5.31 -5.30
N THR A 81 1.84 4.68 -4.63
CA THR A 81 0.54 4.32 -5.21
C THR A 81 -0.39 5.53 -5.29
N PRO A 82 -0.93 5.89 -6.46
CA PRO A 82 -1.93 6.94 -6.58
C PRO A 82 -3.32 6.41 -6.18
N LEU A 83 -4.05 7.21 -5.41
CA LEU A 83 -5.40 6.86 -4.95
C LEU A 83 -6.32 8.08 -4.89
N CYS A 84 -7.64 7.85 -4.97
CA CYS A 84 -8.68 8.82 -4.67
C CYS A 84 -9.66 8.22 -3.67
N ALA A 85 -9.81 8.85 -2.51
CA ALA A 85 -10.65 8.40 -1.41
C ALA A 85 -11.78 9.40 -1.12
N ASP A 86 -12.97 8.92 -0.82
CA ASP A 86 -14.04 9.76 -0.28
C ASP A 86 -13.74 10.15 1.19
N GLN A 87 -14.55 11.04 1.74
CA GLN A 87 -14.35 11.54 3.10
C GLN A 87 -14.37 10.43 4.14
N ASN A 88 -15.25 9.43 4.03
CA ASN A 88 -15.33 8.31 4.98
C ASN A 88 -14.07 7.43 4.91
N ALA A 89 -13.58 7.18 3.70
CA ALA A 89 -12.34 6.45 3.48
C ALA A 89 -11.11 7.21 3.98
N MET A 90 -11.08 8.55 3.87
CA MET A 90 -10.02 9.38 4.45
C MET A 90 -10.00 9.26 5.99
N GLU A 91 -11.16 9.21 6.64
CA GLU A 91 -11.27 8.97 8.09
C GLU A 91 -10.78 7.56 8.46
N TRP A 92 -11.11 6.54 7.65
CA TRP A 92 -10.62 5.17 7.83
C TRP A 92 -9.10 5.08 7.67
N MET A 93 -8.53 5.71 6.64
CA MET A 93 -7.07 5.79 6.44
C MET A 93 -6.37 6.52 7.59
N LYS A 94 -7.02 7.56 8.15
CA LYS A 94 -6.53 8.25 9.34
C LYS A 94 -6.48 7.31 10.54
N ALA A 95 -7.52 6.52 10.78
CA ALA A 95 -7.58 5.54 11.88
C ALA A 95 -6.46 4.50 11.77
N ILE A 96 -6.17 3.97 10.57
CA ILE A 96 -4.99 3.12 10.34
C ILE A 96 -3.71 3.84 10.77
N ARG A 97 -3.46 5.04 10.28
CA ARG A 97 -2.23 5.78 10.57
C ARG A 97 -2.06 6.05 12.07
N GLU A 98 -3.16 6.35 12.77
CA GLU A 98 -3.19 6.67 14.20
C GLU A 98 -3.33 5.43 15.09
N ARG A 99 -3.50 4.24 14.50
CA ARG A 99 -3.70 2.96 15.20
C ARG A 99 -4.91 2.97 16.14
N THR A 100 -5.99 3.58 15.67
CA THR A 100 -7.28 3.65 16.37
C THR A 100 -8.32 2.85 15.60
N ASP A 101 -9.43 2.52 16.24
CA ASP A 101 -10.55 1.89 15.55
C ASP A 101 -11.13 2.86 14.50
N PRO A 102 -11.44 2.36 13.29
CA PRO A 102 -12.07 3.18 12.26
C PRO A 102 -13.52 3.52 12.65
N PRO A 103 -14.03 4.68 12.17
CA PRO A 103 -15.43 5.06 12.40
C PRO A 103 -16.38 4.06 11.72
N ASP A 104 -17.58 3.89 12.30
CA ASP A 104 -18.63 2.99 11.78
C ASP A 104 -19.30 3.61 10.53
N LYS A 105 -18.53 3.70 9.45
CA LYS A 105 -18.91 4.25 8.16
C LYS A 105 -18.38 3.38 7.04
N ILE A 106 -19.04 3.38 5.88
CA ILE A 106 -18.51 2.82 4.63
C ILE A 106 -17.89 3.95 3.82
N GLY A 107 -16.68 3.70 3.30
CA GLY A 107 -15.98 4.58 2.38
C GLY A 107 -15.48 3.84 1.14
N PHE A 108 -15.09 4.60 0.11
CA PHE A 108 -14.59 4.08 -1.16
C PHE A 108 -13.23 4.68 -1.49
N ILE A 109 -12.33 3.82 -1.98
CA ILE A 109 -11.02 4.23 -2.48
C ILE A 109 -10.84 3.67 -3.89
N TYR A 110 -10.55 4.53 -4.85
CA TYR A 110 -10.12 4.15 -6.18
C TYR A 110 -8.59 4.01 -6.22
N MET A 111 -8.09 2.91 -6.78
CA MET A 111 -6.67 2.64 -7.04
C MET A 111 -6.53 2.01 -8.43
N LEU A 112 -6.94 2.75 -9.48
CA LEU A 112 -7.03 2.21 -10.84
C LEU A 112 -5.69 2.05 -11.56
N ALA A 113 -4.59 2.48 -10.94
CA ALA A 113 -3.23 2.16 -11.37
C ALA A 113 -2.71 0.84 -10.77
N GLY A 114 -3.49 0.21 -9.88
CA GLY A 114 -3.03 -0.88 -9.03
C GLY A 114 -2.19 -0.39 -7.86
N ASP A 115 -1.74 -1.32 -7.02
CA ASP A 115 -0.86 -1.06 -5.87
C ASP A 115 0.55 -1.66 -6.06
N THR A 116 1.44 -1.38 -5.13
CA THR A 116 2.81 -1.93 -5.09
C THR A 116 2.92 -3.21 -4.27
N GLY A 117 1.80 -3.68 -3.71
CA GLY A 117 1.70 -4.86 -2.85
C GLY A 117 1.96 -4.55 -1.37
N THR A 118 1.40 -5.40 -0.53
CA THR A 118 1.60 -5.37 0.92
C THR A 118 1.29 -6.74 1.54
N THR A 119 1.65 -6.95 2.81
CA THR A 119 1.17 -8.12 3.55
C THR A 119 -0.34 -8.03 3.79
N ASN A 120 -1.05 -9.15 3.60
CA ASN A 120 -2.50 -9.22 3.88
C ASN A 120 -2.83 -9.56 5.34
N HIS A 121 -1.84 -9.63 6.23
CA HIS A 121 -2.08 -10.01 7.61
C HIS A 121 -2.57 -8.83 8.47
N HIS A 122 -1.86 -7.69 8.44
CA HIS A 122 -2.20 -6.51 9.27
C HIS A 122 -1.50 -5.25 8.73
N PRO A 123 -2.16 -4.07 8.66
CA PRO A 123 -1.58 -2.86 8.06
C PRO A 123 -0.36 -2.30 8.80
N HIS A 124 -0.15 -2.70 10.07
CA HIS A 124 0.99 -2.25 10.87
C HIS A 124 2.13 -3.27 10.99
N GLN A 125 2.02 -4.40 10.29
CA GLN A 125 3.05 -5.42 10.27
C GLN A 125 4.08 -5.06 9.19
N LYS A 126 5.27 -4.65 9.59
CA LYS A 126 6.23 -4.02 8.66
C LYS A 126 7.16 -4.99 7.95
N ASP A 127 7.41 -6.19 8.45
CA ASP A 127 8.60 -6.95 8.06
C ASP A 127 8.34 -8.36 7.56
N THR A 128 7.12 -8.69 7.18
CA THR A 128 6.85 -10.01 6.68
C THR A 128 6.45 -9.95 5.22
N HIS A 129 7.31 -10.52 4.39
CA HIS A 129 6.95 -10.90 3.02
C HIS A 129 5.96 -12.08 3.00
N GLN A 130 5.50 -12.51 4.20
CA GLN A 130 4.45 -13.50 4.37
C GLN A 130 3.10 -12.88 4.01
N HIS A 131 2.26 -13.68 3.39
CA HIS A 131 0.91 -13.25 2.98
C HIS A 131 0.91 -12.00 2.07
N TRP A 132 1.95 -11.90 1.22
CA TRP A 132 2.09 -10.77 0.31
C TRP A 132 1.08 -10.85 -0.82
N VAL A 133 0.38 -9.74 -1.05
CA VAL A 133 -0.53 -9.60 -2.18
C VAL A 133 -0.28 -8.27 -2.88
N GLN A 134 -0.31 -8.31 -4.21
CA GLN A 134 -0.30 -7.12 -5.07
C GLN A 134 -1.55 -7.19 -5.95
N THR A 135 -2.36 -6.13 -5.91
CA THR A 135 -3.61 -6.06 -6.66
C THR A 135 -3.46 -5.10 -7.82
N GLY A 136 -3.87 -5.53 -9.01
CA GLY A 136 -3.99 -4.68 -10.18
C GLY A 136 -4.98 -3.53 -9.98
N PRO A 137 -5.48 -2.90 -11.04
CA PRO A 137 -6.52 -1.87 -10.93
C PRO A 137 -7.72 -2.33 -10.11
N HIS A 138 -8.08 -1.59 -9.06
CA HIS A 138 -9.14 -2.00 -8.14
C HIS A 138 -9.85 -0.81 -7.47
N VAL A 139 -10.96 -1.10 -6.83
CA VAL A 139 -11.67 -0.23 -5.89
C VAL A 139 -11.72 -0.94 -4.53
N MET A 140 -11.55 -0.19 -3.45
CA MET A 140 -11.71 -0.69 -2.09
C MET A 140 -13.02 -0.20 -1.49
N VAL A 141 -13.74 -1.10 -0.82
CA VAL A 141 -14.84 -0.74 0.09
C VAL A 141 -14.30 -0.90 1.51
N VAL A 142 -14.18 0.21 2.23
CA VAL A 142 -13.52 0.26 3.54
C VAL A 142 -14.49 0.56 4.66
N GLY A 143 -14.13 0.16 5.88
CA GLY A 143 -14.89 0.39 7.10
C GLY A 143 -15.47 -0.87 7.72
N PRO A 144 -15.85 -0.83 9.03
CA PRO A 144 -16.17 -2.01 9.82
C PRO A 144 -17.39 -2.80 9.32
N ARG A 145 -18.28 -2.18 8.54
CA ARG A 145 -19.44 -2.85 7.92
C ARG A 145 -19.07 -3.87 6.83
N VAL A 146 -17.83 -3.87 6.35
CA VAL A 146 -17.34 -4.89 5.42
C VAL A 146 -17.42 -6.30 6.02
N ARG A 147 -17.40 -6.44 7.35
CA ARG A 147 -17.60 -7.72 8.04
C ARG A 147 -18.95 -8.39 7.72
N GLU A 148 -19.95 -7.60 7.39
CA GLU A 148 -21.30 -8.07 7.04
C GLU A 148 -21.35 -8.54 5.56
N MET A 149 -20.33 -8.24 4.75
CA MET A 149 -20.24 -8.66 3.36
C MET A 149 -19.75 -10.11 3.30
N VAL A 150 -20.66 -11.06 3.21
CA VAL A 150 -20.36 -12.49 3.12
C VAL A 150 -20.14 -12.94 1.67
N GLY A 151 -19.51 -14.12 1.49
CA GLY A 151 -19.30 -14.72 0.18
C GLY A 151 -17.97 -14.35 -0.49
N TYR A 152 -17.12 -13.54 0.15
CA TYR A 152 -15.77 -13.20 -0.32
C TYR A 152 -14.70 -13.94 0.48
N SER A 153 -13.58 -14.28 -0.16
CA SER A 153 -12.46 -14.93 0.51
C SER A 153 -11.91 -14.03 1.62
N ARG A 154 -11.66 -14.62 2.79
CA ARG A 154 -11.07 -13.97 3.99
C ARG A 154 -9.79 -14.67 4.42
N THR A 155 -9.13 -15.38 3.50
CA THR A 155 -7.85 -16.01 3.78
C THR A 155 -6.71 -14.98 3.68
N VAL A 156 -5.77 -15.03 4.60
CA VAL A 156 -4.58 -14.15 4.55
C VAL A 156 -3.73 -14.42 3.31
N ASP A 157 -3.69 -15.68 2.84
CA ASP A 157 -3.06 -16.06 1.57
C ASP A 157 -4.08 -15.94 0.45
N VAL A 158 -4.01 -14.86 -0.30
CA VAL A 158 -4.91 -14.60 -1.43
C VAL A 158 -4.46 -15.44 -2.61
N ALA A 159 -5.28 -16.43 -2.98
CA ALA A 159 -4.96 -17.35 -4.06
C ALA A 159 -5.05 -16.71 -5.46
N ASP A 160 -5.98 -15.77 -5.63
CA ASP A 160 -6.19 -15.07 -6.90
C ASP A 160 -6.60 -13.59 -6.62
N PRO A 161 -5.67 -12.64 -6.72
CA PRO A 161 -5.94 -11.22 -6.49
C PRO A 161 -6.72 -10.55 -7.63
N THR A 162 -7.09 -11.28 -8.68
CA THR A 162 -7.99 -10.77 -9.74
C THR A 162 -9.46 -10.99 -9.40
N GLN A 163 -9.77 -11.75 -8.34
CA GLN A 163 -11.12 -11.95 -7.83
C GLN A 163 -11.35 -11.07 -6.59
N PRO A 164 -12.60 -10.70 -6.26
CA PRO A 164 -12.88 -9.98 -5.02
C PRO A 164 -12.47 -10.76 -3.77
N TYR A 165 -11.80 -10.10 -2.84
CA TYR A 165 -11.37 -10.68 -1.57
C TYR A 165 -11.34 -9.64 -0.44
N VAL A 166 -11.37 -10.11 0.80
CA VAL A 166 -11.23 -9.25 1.99
C VAL A 166 -9.77 -9.17 2.39
N MET A 167 -9.26 -7.95 2.48
CA MET A 167 -7.92 -7.65 2.93
C MET A 167 -7.92 -7.34 4.43
N TYR A 168 -6.84 -7.69 5.13
CA TYR A 168 -6.67 -7.61 6.59
C TYR A 168 -7.79 -8.32 7.37
N PRO A 169 -8.12 -9.59 7.02
CA PRO A 169 -9.22 -10.32 7.66
C PRO A 169 -9.03 -10.37 9.17
N ASP A 170 -10.14 -10.36 9.91
CA ASP A 170 -10.19 -10.42 11.39
C ASP A 170 -9.52 -9.25 12.11
N THR A 171 -9.20 -8.16 11.41
CA THR A 171 -8.69 -6.91 12.01
C THR A 171 -9.76 -5.81 12.01
N PRO A 172 -9.61 -4.74 12.82
CA PRO A 172 -10.49 -3.56 12.70
C PRO A 172 -10.45 -2.87 11.33
N TYR A 173 -9.41 -3.16 10.54
CA TYR A 173 -9.13 -2.51 9.26
C TYR A 173 -9.48 -3.38 8.06
N GLU A 174 -10.23 -4.47 8.25
CA GLU A 174 -10.63 -5.30 7.12
C GLU A 174 -11.46 -4.49 6.12
N HIS A 175 -11.21 -4.78 4.84
CA HIS A 175 -11.87 -4.10 3.74
C HIS A 175 -11.98 -5.01 2.51
N LEU A 176 -12.96 -4.71 1.64
CA LEU A 176 -13.18 -5.50 0.43
C LEU A 176 -12.39 -4.91 -0.73
N MET A 177 -11.57 -5.73 -1.36
CA MET A 177 -10.86 -5.46 -2.61
C MET A 177 -11.74 -5.88 -3.79
N LEU A 178 -11.99 -4.98 -4.73
CA LEU A 178 -12.76 -5.20 -5.94
C LEU A 178 -11.88 -4.94 -7.16
N PRO A 179 -11.15 -5.95 -7.66
CA PRO A 179 -10.36 -5.82 -8.89
C PRO A 179 -11.25 -5.46 -10.07
N THR A 180 -10.75 -4.57 -10.96
CA THR A 180 -11.52 -4.05 -12.09
C THR A 180 -10.98 -4.49 -13.46
N LYS A 181 -9.88 -5.24 -13.47
CA LYS A 181 -9.26 -5.84 -14.67
C LYS A 181 -8.64 -7.19 -14.33
#